data_d435d7f01e3afc6cf61cbf56f0e734de
#
_entry.id   d435d7f01e3afc6cf61cbf56f0e734de
#
_cell.length_a   1.000
_cell.length_b   1.000
_cell.length_c   1.000
_cell.angle_alpha   90.00
_cell.angle_beta   90.00
_cell.angle_gamma   90.00
#
_symmetry.space_group_name_H-M   'P 1'
#
loop_
_entity.id
_entity.type
_entity.pdbx_description
1 polymer ?
#
loop_
_entity_poly.entity_id
_entity_poly.type
_entity_poly.pdbx_seq_one_letter_code
_entity_poly.pdbx_strand_id
1 'polypeptide(L)'
;LEKRLTPNTKMIVLTNPNNPTTTVMRRESLEKLAQFAVKNDLIVVCDQAFEDSVYDGVEFVTLASLPGMWERTVTVCSISKGMALSGYRVAYIVADDHIMDVYYGSAVSVIGATNTASQLGAIAALKDASFLEEYNRIFDRRRKIVYEIFNSIPGVSMAMPESTFLCWVNVSRLGTADEVNAYIIKEANVVVNAGTPYGAQGEGHLRIVFGAFREDA
;
A
#
# COMPACT_ATOMS: atom_id res chain seq x y z
N LEU A 1 -5.57 -19.27 -2.03
CA LEU A 1 -6.94 -18.80 -1.84
C LEU A 1 -7.90 -19.95 -1.65
N GLU A 2 -7.92 -20.98 -2.53
CA GLU A 2 -8.88 -22.11 -2.48
C GLU A 2 -9.00 -22.76 -1.10
N LYS A 3 -7.88 -23.00 -0.41
CA LYS A 3 -7.86 -23.60 0.95
C LYS A 3 -8.53 -22.72 2.03
N ARG A 4 -8.81 -21.46 1.74
CA ARG A 4 -9.43 -20.50 2.68
C ARG A 4 -10.88 -20.16 2.30
N LEU A 5 -11.33 -20.63 1.13
CA LEU A 5 -12.69 -20.39 0.67
C LEU A 5 -13.68 -21.21 1.52
N THR A 6 -14.75 -20.57 1.94
CA THR A 6 -15.87 -21.17 2.64
C THR A 6 -17.19 -20.71 2.01
N PRO A 7 -18.34 -21.36 2.27
CA PRO A 7 -19.64 -20.88 1.79
C PRO A 7 -20.00 -19.46 2.24
N ASN A 8 -19.36 -18.97 3.31
CA ASN A 8 -19.57 -17.63 3.85
C ASN A 8 -18.59 -16.59 3.28
N THR A 9 -17.64 -16.98 2.46
CA THR A 9 -16.69 -16.05 1.83
C THR A 9 -17.42 -15.22 0.79
N LYS A 10 -17.42 -13.89 0.92
CA LYS A 10 -18.09 -12.94 0.02
C LYS A 10 -17.14 -11.93 -0.60
N MET A 11 -15.97 -11.74 0.01
CA MET A 11 -15.08 -10.65 -0.37
C MET A 11 -13.61 -11.05 -0.20
N ILE A 12 -12.77 -10.48 -1.07
CA ILE A 12 -11.31 -10.46 -0.94
C ILE A 12 -10.92 -9.00 -0.74
N VAL A 13 -10.05 -8.75 0.25
CA VAL A 13 -9.44 -7.44 0.46
C VAL A 13 -7.95 -7.57 0.26
N LEU A 14 -7.37 -6.72 -0.58
CA LEU A 14 -5.93 -6.69 -0.83
C LEU A 14 -5.41 -5.27 -1.00
N THR A 15 -4.11 -5.11 -0.85
CA THR A 15 -3.39 -3.87 -1.17
C THR A 15 -2.42 -4.12 -2.32
N ASN A 16 -2.46 -3.29 -3.37
CA ASN A 16 -1.54 -3.34 -4.50
C ASN A 16 -1.31 -1.93 -5.06
N PRO A 17 -0.12 -1.36 -4.94
CA PRO A 17 1.11 -1.87 -4.33
C PRO A 17 0.97 -2.18 -2.84
N ASN A 18 1.73 -3.18 -2.35
CA ASN A 18 1.51 -3.73 -1.02
C ASN A 18 2.21 -2.93 0.10
N ASN A 19 1.49 -2.66 1.16
CA ASN A 19 1.99 -2.25 2.46
C ASN A 19 1.74 -3.41 3.45
N PRO A 20 2.77 -4.02 4.05
CA PRO A 20 4.11 -3.46 4.27
C PRO A 20 5.22 -3.96 3.31
N THR A 21 4.97 -4.97 2.47
CA THR A 21 6.03 -5.69 1.75
C THR A 21 6.65 -4.93 0.59
N THR A 22 6.06 -3.81 0.17
CA THR A 22 6.50 -2.93 -0.92
C THR A 22 6.46 -3.56 -2.32
N THR A 23 5.86 -4.74 -2.44
CA THR A 23 5.76 -5.49 -3.69
C THR A 23 4.60 -5.01 -4.56
N VAL A 24 4.75 -5.17 -5.88
CA VAL A 24 3.69 -4.94 -6.87
C VAL A 24 3.24 -6.29 -7.43
N MET A 25 1.95 -6.58 -7.38
CA MET A 25 1.42 -7.83 -7.94
C MET A 25 1.57 -7.83 -9.45
N ARG A 26 2.16 -8.90 -9.99
CA ARG A 26 2.33 -9.07 -11.44
C ARG A 26 1.01 -9.37 -12.11
N ARG A 27 0.87 -8.94 -13.36
CA ARG A 27 -0.31 -9.14 -14.20
C ARG A 27 -0.84 -10.58 -14.12
N GLU A 28 0.03 -11.56 -14.29
CA GLU A 28 -0.35 -12.99 -14.22
C GLU A 28 -1.00 -13.38 -12.88
N SER A 29 -0.51 -12.82 -11.77
CA SER A 29 -1.08 -13.08 -10.43
C SER A 29 -2.44 -12.41 -10.27
N LEU A 30 -2.60 -11.21 -10.81
CA LEU A 30 -3.87 -10.48 -10.81
C LEU A 30 -4.91 -11.18 -11.70
N GLU A 31 -4.52 -11.72 -12.86
CA GLU A 31 -5.39 -12.50 -13.74
C GLU A 31 -5.87 -13.79 -13.07
N LYS A 32 -5.00 -14.50 -12.35
CA LYS A 32 -5.38 -15.67 -11.54
C LYS A 32 -6.35 -15.28 -10.42
N LEU A 33 -6.11 -14.14 -9.77
CA LEU A 33 -7.02 -13.60 -8.75
C LEU A 33 -8.37 -13.23 -9.35
N ALA A 34 -8.38 -12.57 -10.51
CA ALA A 34 -9.59 -12.19 -11.24
C ALA A 34 -10.44 -13.44 -11.60
N GLN A 35 -9.81 -14.45 -12.20
CA GLN A 35 -10.47 -15.72 -12.51
C GLN A 35 -11.06 -16.39 -11.26
N PHE A 36 -10.31 -16.35 -10.15
CA PHE A 36 -10.80 -16.91 -8.88
C PHE A 36 -11.99 -16.13 -8.34
N ALA A 37 -11.95 -14.80 -8.37
CA ALA A 37 -13.04 -13.94 -7.91
C ALA A 37 -14.31 -14.11 -8.75
N VAL A 38 -14.16 -14.14 -10.08
CA VAL A 38 -15.28 -14.37 -11.01
C VAL A 38 -15.90 -15.76 -10.79
N LYS A 39 -15.07 -16.80 -10.73
CA LYS A 39 -15.53 -18.19 -10.52
C LYS A 39 -16.33 -18.38 -9.23
N ASN A 40 -15.99 -17.66 -8.18
CA ASN A 40 -16.59 -17.83 -6.84
C ASN A 40 -17.55 -16.69 -6.48
N ASP A 41 -17.89 -15.83 -7.44
CA ASP A 41 -18.77 -14.67 -7.28
C ASP A 41 -18.40 -13.80 -6.08
N LEU A 42 -17.12 -13.38 -6.02
CA LEU A 42 -16.58 -12.58 -4.93
C LEU A 42 -16.43 -11.12 -5.33
N ILE A 43 -16.74 -10.23 -4.40
CA ILE A 43 -16.35 -8.82 -4.47
C ILE A 43 -14.86 -8.70 -4.11
N VAL A 44 -14.14 -7.78 -4.76
CA VAL A 44 -12.76 -7.49 -4.42
C VAL A 44 -12.61 -6.03 -4.04
N VAL A 45 -12.09 -5.76 -2.86
CA VAL A 45 -11.65 -4.43 -2.45
C VAL A 45 -10.14 -4.35 -2.65
N CYS A 46 -9.70 -3.48 -3.54
CA CYS A 46 -8.30 -3.26 -3.86
C CYS A 46 -7.85 -1.87 -3.40
N ASP A 47 -7.04 -1.82 -2.35
CA ASP A 47 -6.41 -0.58 -1.88
C ASP A 47 -5.20 -0.27 -2.77
N GLN A 48 -5.29 0.81 -3.55
CA GLN A 48 -4.27 1.29 -4.47
C GLN A 48 -3.62 2.60 -4.00
N ALA A 49 -3.63 2.86 -2.69
CA ALA A 49 -3.11 4.11 -2.13
C ALA A 49 -1.64 4.44 -2.48
N PHE A 50 -0.88 3.48 -3.01
CA PHE A 50 0.50 3.65 -3.46
C PHE A 50 0.69 3.52 -4.97
N GLU A 51 -0.38 3.58 -5.76
CA GLU A 51 -0.33 3.43 -7.22
C GLU A 51 0.61 4.43 -7.93
N ASP A 52 0.74 5.64 -7.36
CA ASP A 52 1.63 6.69 -7.88
C ASP A 52 3.12 6.46 -7.60
N SER A 53 3.48 5.47 -6.77
CA SER A 53 4.85 5.26 -6.29
C SER A 53 5.34 3.85 -6.64
N VAL A 54 5.54 3.59 -7.94
CA VAL A 54 6.08 2.35 -8.49
C VAL A 54 7.39 2.65 -9.20
N TYR A 55 8.42 1.81 -9.02
CA TYR A 55 9.78 2.06 -9.47
C TYR A 55 10.24 1.06 -10.54
N ASP A 56 11.39 1.36 -11.16
CA ASP A 56 12.13 0.49 -12.09
C ASP A 56 11.28 0.00 -13.28
N GLY A 57 10.25 0.76 -13.67
CA GLY A 57 9.38 0.37 -14.78
C GLY A 57 8.54 -0.89 -14.53
N VAL A 58 8.37 -1.27 -13.26
CA VAL A 58 7.45 -2.36 -12.90
C VAL A 58 6.05 -2.03 -13.35
N GLU A 59 5.42 -2.93 -14.11
CA GLU A 59 4.05 -2.75 -14.58
C GLU A 59 3.07 -2.75 -13.39
N PHE A 60 2.36 -1.65 -13.22
CA PHE A 60 1.22 -1.58 -12.30
C PHE A 60 -0.09 -1.82 -13.09
N VAL A 61 -0.89 -2.75 -12.63
CA VAL A 61 -2.17 -3.10 -13.25
C VAL A 61 -3.29 -2.87 -12.25
N THR A 62 -4.24 -2.02 -12.60
CA THR A 62 -5.48 -1.85 -11.84
C THR A 62 -6.37 -3.10 -12.02
N LEU A 63 -6.71 -3.75 -10.92
CA LEU A 63 -7.47 -5.00 -10.96
C LEU A 63 -8.83 -4.85 -11.66
N ALA A 64 -9.51 -3.74 -11.46
CA ALA A 64 -10.80 -3.43 -12.09
C ALA A 64 -10.74 -3.38 -13.62
N SER A 65 -9.55 -3.22 -14.24
CA SER A 65 -9.38 -3.21 -15.69
C SER A 65 -9.33 -4.61 -16.33
N LEU A 66 -9.23 -5.66 -15.52
CA LEU A 66 -9.20 -7.04 -16.02
C LEU A 66 -10.61 -7.55 -16.37
N PRO A 67 -10.73 -8.49 -17.31
CA PRO A 67 -12.03 -9.01 -17.73
C PRO A 67 -12.88 -9.54 -16.57
N GLY A 68 -14.12 -9.10 -16.48
CA GLY A 68 -15.09 -9.49 -15.44
C GLY A 68 -14.82 -8.93 -14.05
N MET A 69 -13.91 -7.94 -13.94
CA MET A 69 -13.56 -7.36 -12.64
C MET A 69 -14.19 -6.00 -12.37
N TRP A 70 -14.62 -5.26 -13.40
CA TRP A 70 -15.25 -3.96 -13.18
C TRP A 70 -16.49 -4.07 -12.27
N GLU A 71 -17.38 -5.01 -12.56
CA GLU A 71 -18.66 -5.20 -11.89
C GLU A 71 -18.52 -5.72 -10.45
N ARG A 72 -17.31 -6.04 -10.01
CA ARG A 72 -17.04 -6.65 -8.69
C ARG A 72 -15.86 -6.06 -7.93
N THR A 73 -15.24 -5.02 -8.45
CA THR A 73 -14.07 -4.41 -7.79
C THR A 73 -14.42 -3.05 -7.22
N VAL A 74 -14.08 -2.86 -5.94
CA VAL A 74 -14.00 -1.57 -5.28
C VAL A 74 -12.55 -1.14 -5.27
N THR A 75 -12.18 -0.18 -6.10
CA THR A 75 -10.84 0.39 -6.12
C THR A 75 -10.79 1.56 -5.16
N VAL A 76 -9.94 1.48 -4.16
CA VAL A 76 -9.72 2.54 -3.17
C VAL A 76 -8.43 3.28 -3.50
N CYS A 77 -8.54 4.55 -3.85
CA CYS A 77 -7.43 5.43 -4.20
C CYS A 77 -7.27 6.53 -3.16
N SER A 78 -6.06 7.07 -3.02
CA SER A 78 -5.80 8.08 -2.00
C SER A 78 -4.79 9.12 -2.47
N ILE A 79 -5.09 10.39 -2.27
CA ILE A 79 -4.15 11.50 -2.46
C ILE A 79 -3.12 11.60 -1.32
N SER A 80 -3.29 10.82 -0.26
CA SER A 80 -2.48 10.94 0.97
C SER A 80 -1.02 10.56 0.79
N LYS A 81 -0.72 9.65 -0.14
CA LYS A 81 0.61 9.02 -0.26
C LYS A 81 1.39 9.62 -1.41
N GLY A 82 1.07 9.26 -2.65
CA GLY A 82 1.78 9.78 -3.82
C GLY A 82 1.76 11.31 -3.89
N MET A 83 0.63 11.93 -3.56
CA MET A 83 0.47 13.38 -3.61
C MET A 83 0.88 14.12 -2.33
N ALA A 84 1.40 13.42 -1.32
CA ALA A 84 1.83 13.99 -0.04
C ALA A 84 0.75 14.81 0.71
N LEU A 85 -0.53 14.56 0.44
CA LEU A 85 -1.67 15.30 0.99
C LEU A 85 -2.35 14.55 2.16
N SER A 86 -1.60 13.82 2.95
CA SER A 86 -2.15 13.01 4.05
C SER A 86 -2.94 13.82 5.09
N GLY A 87 -2.56 15.08 5.33
CA GLY A 87 -3.25 16.00 6.23
C GLY A 87 -4.64 16.44 5.74
N TYR A 88 -4.91 16.33 4.45
CA TYR A 88 -6.20 16.71 3.85
C TYR A 88 -7.33 15.71 4.12
N ARG A 89 -7.01 14.46 4.50
CA ARG A 89 -7.97 13.39 4.83
C ARG A 89 -8.96 13.10 3.70
N VAL A 90 -8.50 13.05 2.45
CA VAL A 90 -9.30 12.73 1.28
C VAL A 90 -8.80 11.44 0.62
N ALA A 91 -9.73 10.58 0.31
CA ALA A 91 -9.58 9.40 -0.53
C ALA A 91 -10.79 9.33 -1.46
N TYR A 92 -10.73 8.53 -2.49
CA TYR A 92 -11.86 8.29 -3.38
C TYR A 92 -11.97 6.81 -3.75
N ILE A 93 -13.17 6.43 -4.13
CA ILE A 93 -13.49 5.07 -4.53
C ILE A 93 -13.95 5.10 -5.98
N VAL A 94 -13.52 4.11 -6.75
CA VAL A 94 -13.96 3.85 -8.11
C VAL A 94 -14.53 2.44 -8.14
N ALA A 95 -15.79 2.32 -8.54
CA ALA A 95 -16.49 1.04 -8.69
C ALA A 95 -17.67 1.19 -9.67
N ASP A 96 -18.27 0.08 -10.04
CA ASP A 96 -19.51 0.06 -10.83
C ASP A 96 -20.69 0.70 -10.07
N ASP A 97 -21.63 1.29 -10.81
CA ASP A 97 -22.76 2.05 -10.26
C ASP A 97 -23.57 1.25 -9.23
N HIS A 98 -23.82 -0.04 -9.48
CA HIS A 98 -24.60 -0.86 -8.54
C HIS A 98 -23.92 -1.05 -7.18
N ILE A 99 -22.57 -1.02 -7.13
CA ILE A 99 -21.80 -1.04 -5.88
C ILE A 99 -21.85 0.35 -5.26
N MET A 100 -21.67 1.41 -6.07
CA MET A 100 -21.64 2.79 -5.60
C MET A 100 -22.98 3.23 -4.99
N ASP A 101 -24.11 2.81 -5.52
CA ASP A 101 -25.44 3.11 -4.98
C ASP A 101 -25.59 2.63 -3.54
N VAL A 102 -25.13 1.39 -3.26
CA VAL A 102 -25.14 0.83 -1.89
C VAL A 102 -24.13 1.54 -0.99
N TYR A 103 -22.94 1.80 -1.54
CA TYR A 103 -21.86 2.42 -0.78
C TYR A 103 -22.19 3.87 -0.39
N TYR A 104 -22.76 4.65 -1.32
CA TYR A 104 -23.10 6.05 -1.07
C TYR A 104 -24.07 6.22 0.10
N GLY A 105 -25.14 5.43 0.15
CA GLY A 105 -26.09 5.47 1.26
C GLY A 105 -25.46 5.18 2.62
N SER A 106 -24.51 4.23 2.66
CA SER A 106 -23.77 3.89 3.87
C SER A 106 -22.74 4.96 4.24
N ALA A 107 -22.02 5.51 3.26
CA ALA A 107 -20.97 6.51 3.47
C ALA A 107 -21.55 7.81 4.07
N VAL A 108 -22.68 8.28 3.56
CA VAL A 108 -23.35 9.46 4.09
C VAL A 108 -23.71 9.30 5.57
N SER A 109 -24.15 8.11 5.96
CA SER A 109 -24.54 7.82 7.35
C SER A 109 -23.35 7.67 8.31
N VAL A 110 -22.20 7.17 7.83
CA VAL A 110 -21.04 6.82 8.66
C VAL A 110 -20.00 7.93 8.67
N ILE A 111 -19.72 8.52 7.52
CA ILE A 111 -18.62 9.48 7.33
C ILE A 111 -19.14 10.91 7.31
N GLY A 112 -20.38 11.12 6.85
CA GLY A 112 -20.91 12.45 6.55
C GLY A 112 -20.27 13.07 5.32
N ALA A 113 -20.08 14.38 5.32
CA ALA A 113 -19.48 15.09 4.20
C ALA A 113 -17.98 15.30 4.41
N THR A 114 -17.18 14.96 3.39
CA THR A 114 -15.74 15.28 3.37
C THR A 114 -15.55 16.80 3.30
N ASN A 115 -14.55 17.33 3.98
CA ASN A 115 -14.24 18.76 4.02
C ASN A 115 -14.07 19.35 2.60
N THR A 116 -14.81 20.40 2.28
CA THR A 116 -14.85 21.02 0.95
C THR A 116 -13.50 21.61 0.53
N ALA A 117 -12.77 22.27 1.44
CA ALA A 117 -11.45 22.82 1.13
C ALA A 117 -10.45 21.71 0.78
N SER A 118 -10.54 20.58 1.50
CA SER A 118 -9.72 19.39 1.21
C SER A 118 -10.06 18.79 -0.15
N GLN A 119 -11.32 18.74 -0.53
CA GLN A 119 -11.74 18.27 -1.87
C GLN A 119 -11.21 19.19 -2.97
N LEU A 120 -11.26 20.51 -2.80
CA LEU A 120 -10.69 21.45 -3.77
C LEU A 120 -9.17 21.29 -3.91
N GLY A 121 -8.47 21.06 -2.80
CA GLY A 121 -7.04 20.73 -2.82
C GLY A 121 -6.76 19.42 -3.57
N ALA A 122 -7.58 18.38 -3.34
CA ALA A 122 -7.49 17.12 -4.07
C ALA A 122 -7.71 17.30 -5.58
N ILE A 123 -8.71 18.07 -5.97
CA ILE A 123 -9.01 18.38 -7.39
C ILE A 123 -7.82 19.10 -8.04
N ALA A 124 -7.20 20.06 -7.35
CA ALA A 124 -6.04 20.77 -7.86
C ALA A 124 -4.85 19.81 -8.10
N ALA A 125 -4.56 18.95 -7.14
CA ALA A 125 -3.49 17.96 -7.24
C ALA A 125 -3.72 16.92 -8.35
N LEU A 126 -4.97 16.47 -8.53
CA LEU A 126 -5.33 15.53 -9.60
C LEU A 126 -5.29 16.16 -10.99
N LYS A 127 -5.53 17.48 -11.10
CA LYS A 127 -5.46 18.21 -12.38
C LYS A 127 -4.03 18.45 -12.85
N ASP A 128 -3.10 18.62 -11.93
CA ASP A 128 -1.69 18.79 -12.21
C ASP A 128 -0.87 17.90 -11.28
N ALA A 129 -0.57 16.71 -11.75
CA ALA A 129 0.22 15.71 -11.03
C ALA A 129 1.71 15.71 -11.42
N SER A 130 2.20 16.77 -12.09
CA SER A 130 3.59 16.88 -12.56
C SER A 130 4.64 16.74 -11.43
N PHE A 131 4.29 17.15 -10.22
CA PHE A 131 5.15 17.00 -9.02
C PHE A 131 5.42 15.54 -8.63
N LEU A 132 4.59 14.59 -9.06
CA LEU A 132 4.78 13.16 -8.76
C LEU A 132 6.10 12.63 -9.33
N GLU A 133 6.53 13.09 -10.49
CA GLU A 133 7.78 12.67 -11.10
C GLU A 133 8.98 13.04 -10.21
N GLU A 134 8.99 14.27 -9.67
CA GLU A 134 10.04 14.71 -8.75
C GLU A 134 10.02 13.92 -7.44
N TYR A 135 8.85 13.70 -6.85
CA TYR A 135 8.72 12.90 -5.64
C TYR A 135 9.18 11.46 -5.84
N ASN A 136 8.78 10.83 -6.94
CA ASN A 136 9.22 9.47 -7.25
C ASN A 136 10.73 9.39 -7.48
N ARG A 137 11.35 10.40 -8.09
CA ARG A 137 12.82 10.48 -8.23
C ARG A 137 13.53 10.59 -6.87
N ILE A 138 12.99 11.38 -5.95
CA ILE A 138 13.54 11.50 -4.59
C ILE A 138 13.39 10.17 -3.85
N PHE A 139 12.23 9.54 -3.89
CA PHE A 139 12.00 8.27 -3.23
C PHE A 139 12.80 7.12 -3.86
N ASP A 140 12.98 7.11 -5.17
CA ASP A 140 13.84 6.15 -5.85
C ASP A 140 15.30 6.25 -5.39
N ARG A 141 15.83 7.46 -5.24
CA ARG A 141 17.17 7.67 -4.67
C ARG A 141 17.25 7.17 -3.23
N ARG A 142 16.29 7.54 -2.38
CA ARG A 142 16.26 7.16 -0.96
C ARG A 142 16.14 5.65 -0.78
N ARG A 143 15.28 4.95 -1.54
CA ARG A 143 15.15 3.50 -1.41
C ARG A 143 16.43 2.75 -1.74
N LYS A 144 17.23 3.25 -2.70
CA LYS A 144 18.55 2.69 -3.05
C LYS A 144 19.53 2.86 -1.91
N ILE A 145 19.58 4.04 -1.30
CA ILE A 145 20.44 4.32 -0.13
C ILE A 145 20.08 3.39 1.04
N VAL A 146 18.80 3.31 1.42
CA VAL A 146 18.40 2.46 2.55
C VAL A 146 18.61 0.98 2.24
N TYR A 147 18.44 0.55 0.99
CA TYR A 147 18.72 -0.81 0.56
C TYR A 147 20.19 -1.17 0.76
N GLU A 148 21.11 -0.34 0.33
CA GLU A 148 22.55 -0.54 0.50
C GLU A 148 22.94 -0.56 1.98
N ILE A 149 22.44 0.39 2.78
CA ILE A 149 22.74 0.48 4.21
C ILE A 149 22.23 -0.77 4.94
N PHE A 150 20.96 -1.12 4.84
CA PHE A 150 20.41 -2.26 5.57
C PHE A 150 21.07 -3.58 5.17
N ASN A 151 21.33 -3.80 3.89
CA ASN A 151 22.00 -5.03 3.44
C ASN A 151 23.50 -5.08 3.77
N SER A 152 24.11 -3.97 4.19
CA SER A 152 25.48 -3.97 4.70
C SER A 152 25.60 -4.39 6.18
N ILE A 153 24.48 -4.41 6.92
CA ILE A 153 24.44 -4.75 8.35
C ILE A 153 24.42 -6.28 8.52
N PRO A 154 25.37 -6.88 9.24
CA PRO A 154 25.36 -8.33 9.50
C PRO A 154 24.07 -8.78 10.20
N GLY A 155 23.41 -9.78 9.64
CA GLY A 155 22.15 -10.33 10.16
C GLY A 155 20.87 -9.59 9.74
N VAL A 156 21.00 -8.50 8.99
CA VAL A 156 19.89 -7.74 8.41
C VAL A 156 19.82 -7.97 6.90
N SER A 157 18.62 -8.00 6.34
CA SER A 157 18.44 -8.05 4.89
C SER A 157 17.10 -7.46 4.48
N MET A 158 17.01 -6.94 3.26
CA MET A 158 15.75 -6.52 2.67
C MET A 158 15.77 -6.70 1.14
N ALA A 159 14.61 -6.92 0.56
CA ALA A 159 14.44 -6.79 -0.89
C ALA A 159 14.42 -5.31 -1.29
N MET A 160 14.84 -5.01 -2.52
CA MET A 160 14.67 -3.67 -3.08
C MET A 160 13.17 -3.35 -3.17
N PRO A 161 12.68 -2.26 -2.55
CA PRO A 161 11.28 -1.88 -2.65
C PRO A 161 10.88 -1.64 -4.12
N GLU A 162 9.84 -2.30 -4.59
CA GLU A 162 9.28 -2.09 -5.94
C GLU A 162 8.35 -0.90 -6.00
N SER A 163 7.85 -0.50 -4.82
CA SER A 163 6.88 0.59 -4.67
C SER A 163 6.97 1.22 -3.29
N THR A 164 6.16 2.24 -3.06
CA THR A 164 5.98 2.93 -1.78
C THR A 164 7.21 3.71 -1.32
N PHE A 165 7.14 4.31 -0.14
CA PHE A 165 8.26 4.93 0.58
C PHE A 165 8.57 4.19 1.89
N LEU A 166 8.40 2.86 1.85
CA LEU A 166 8.59 1.95 2.99
C LEU A 166 9.73 0.97 2.74
N CYS A 167 10.30 0.47 3.82
CA CYS A 167 11.18 -0.70 3.83
C CYS A 167 10.52 -1.83 4.60
N TRP A 168 10.69 -3.05 4.13
CA TRP A 168 10.35 -4.28 4.83
C TRP A 168 11.63 -5.05 5.12
N VAL A 169 12.16 -4.82 6.33
CA VAL A 169 13.51 -5.24 6.72
C VAL A 169 13.45 -6.51 7.53
N ASN A 170 14.14 -7.55 7.08
CA ASN A 170 14.28 -8.80 7.82
C ASN A 170 15.39 -8.67 8.87
N VAL A 171 15.04 -8.89 10.12
CA VAL A 171 15.92 -8.85 11.30
C VAL A 171 15.90 -10.17 12.09
N SER A 172 15.32 -11.22 11.53
CA SER A 172 15.10 -12.50 12.21
C SER A 172 16.38 -13.18 12.75
N ARG A 173 17.55 -12.80 12.24
CA ARG A 173 18.85 -13.27 12.74
C ARG A 173 19.32 -12.52 14.00
N LEU A 174 18.68 -11.39 14.33
CA LEU A 174 19.04 -10.57 15.49
C LEU A 174 18.12 -10.82 16.69
N GLY A 175 16.93 -11.33 16.46
CA GLY A 175 15.90 -11.58 17.48
C GLY A 175 14.50 -11.55 16.88
N THR A 176 13.49 -11.55 17.73
CA THR A 176 12.10 -11.32 17.32
C THR A 176 11.89 -9.87 16.85
N ALA A 177 10.87 -9.63 16.03
CA ALA A 177 10.55 -8.28 15.57
C ALA A 177 10.34 -7.29 16.73
N ASP A 178 9.66 -7.73 17.77
CA ASP A 178 9.36 -6.89 18.93
C ASP A 178 10.59 -6.60 19.78
N GLU A 179 11.49 -7.58 19.99
CA GLU A 179 12.76 -7.38 20.72
C GLU A 179 13.67 -6.38 19.99
N VAL A 180 13.84 -6.57 18.67
CA VAL A 180 14.69 -5.66 17.87
C VAL A 180 14.07 -4.27 17.82
N ASN A 181 12.75 -4.14 17.67
CA ASN A 181 12.06 -2.86 17.71
C ASN A 181 12.25 -2.14 19.06
N ALA A 182 12.08 -2.86 20.17
CA ALA A 182 12.29 -2.30 21.51
C ALA A 182 13.75 -1.85 21.72
N TYR A 183 14.70 -2.62 21.22
CA TYR A 183 16.14 -2.27 21.27
C TYR A 183 16.42 -0.98 20.50
N ILE A 184 15.91 -0.83 19.26
CA ILE A 184 16.10 0.36 18.44
C ILE A 184 15.51 1.60 19.13
N ILE A 185 14.30 1.48 19.67
CA ILE A 185 13.66 2.58 20.41
C ILE A 185 14.52 3.00 21.60
N LYS A 186 15.00 2.03 22.38
CA LYS A 186 15.77 2.31 23.61
C LYS A 186 17.13 2.91 23.34
N GLU A 187 17.89 2.35 22.38
CA GLU A 187 19.31 2.71 22.20
C GLU A 187 19.52 3.82 21.16
N ALA A 188 18.61 3.93 20.17
CA ALA A 188 18.72 4.93 19.10
C ALA A 188 17.68 6.06 19.18
N ASN A 189 16.67 5.96 20.05
CA ASN A 189 15.52 6.87 20.09
C ASN A 189 14.76 6.98 18.75
N VAL A 190 14.80 5.92 17.94
CA VAL A 190 14.13 5.84 16.64
C VAL A 190 12.90 4.93 16.76
N VAL A 191 11.74 5.43 16.34
CA VAL A 191 10.49 4.67 16.36
C VAL A 191 10.30 4.03 14.99
N VAL A 192 10.24 2.70 14.96
CA VAL A 192 9.89 1.89 13.79
C VAL A 192 8.69 0.99 14.13
N ASN A 193 8.18 0.26 13.17
CA ASN A 193 7.07 -0.66 13.43
C ASN A 193 7.55 -2.11 13.36
N ALA A 194 7.29 -2.88 14.42
CA ALA A 194 7.43 -4.34 14.33
C ALA A 194 6.49 -4.91 13.25
N GLY A 195 6.87 -6.02 12.66
CA GLY A 195 6.10 -6.68 11.60
C GLY A 195 4.93 -7.52 12.12
N THR A 196 4.94 -7.91 13.39
CA THR A 196 3.92 -8.76 14.02
C THR A 196 2.48 -8.28 13.84
N PRO A 197 2.13 -6.96 13.90
CA PRO A 197 0.78 -6.47 13.62
C PRO A 197 0.28 -6.71 12.18
N TYR A 198 1.18 -7.03 11.24
CA TYR A 198 0.83 -7.30 9.84
C TYR A 198 0.53 -8.79 9.57
N GLY A 199 0.46 -9.60 10.61
CA GLY A 199 0.16 -11.02 10.56
C GLY A 199 1.36 -11.92 10.87
N ALA A 200 1.13 -13.23 10.95
CA ALA A 200 2.14 -14.20 11.36
C ALA A 200 3.42 -14.20 10.50
N GLN A 201 3.31 -13.84 9.23
CA GLN A 201 4.46 -13.72 8.32
C GLN A 201 5.27 -12.44 8.52
N GLY A 202 4.76 -11.53 9.35
CA GLY A 202 5.46 -10.30 9.72
C GLY A 202 6.51 -10.50 10.83
N GLU A 203 6.49 -11.66 11.51
CA GLU A 203 7.52 -11.99 12.49
C GLU A 203 8.92 -11.95 11.88
N GLY A 204 9.88 -11.45 12.65
CA GLY A 204 11.27 -11.26 12.21
C GLY A 204 11.46 -10.10 11.22
N HIS A 205 10.45 -9.24 11.03
CA HIS A 205 10.54 -8.08 10.14
C HIS A 205 10.22 -6.77 10.85
N LEU A 206 10.80 -5.68 10.33
CA LEU A 206 10.45 -4.31 10.71
C LEU A 206 9.94 -3.56 9.49
N ARG A 207 8.91 -2.74 9.69
CA ARG A 207 8.48 -1.75 8.68
C ARG A 207 9.05 -0.39 9.02
N ILE A 208 9.82 0.17 8.11
CA ILE A 208 10.49 1.45 8.27
C ILE A 208 10.03 2.40 7.15
N VAL A 209 9.81 3.67 7.47
CA VAL A 209 9.43 4.72 6.53
C VAL A 209 10.66 5.53 6.16
N PHE A 210 11.00 5.64 4.87
CA PHE A 210 12.10 6.49 4.39
C PHE A 210 11.61 7.77 3.70
N GLY A 211 10.30 7.94 3.56
CA GLY A 211 9.70 9.08 2.85
C GLY A 211 9.68 10.38 3.64
N ALA A 212 9.73 10.31 4.98
CA ALA A 212 9.50 11.46 5.85
C ALA A 212 10.77 12.23 6.23
N PHE A 213 11.96 11.72 5.94
CA PHE A 213 13.22 12.26 6.43
C PHE A 213 13.97 13.04 5.35
N ARG A 214 14.78 13.98 5.78
CA ARG A 214 15.79 14.62 4.93
C ARG A 214 16.93 13.63 4.68
N GLU A 215 17.65 13.79 3.57
CA GLU A 215 18.72 12.87 3.19
C GLU A 215 19.98 13.02 4.06
N ASP A 216 20.05 14.11 4.81
CA ASP A 216 21.13 14.45 5.73
C ASP A 216 20.78 14.12 7.20
N ALA A 217 19.66 13.43 7.45
CA ALA A 217 19.22 12.96 8.77
C ALA A 217 19.41 11.41 8.91
#